data_c1cce0673bdd36b76fb581fa689a4afe
#
_entry.id   c1cce0673bdd36b76fb581fa689a4afe
#
_cell.length_a   1.000
_cell.length_b   1.000
_cell.length_c   1.000
_cell.angle_alpha   90.00
_cell.angle_beta   90.00
_cell.angle_gamma   90.00
#
_symmetry.space_group_name_H-M   'P 1'
#
loop_
_entity.id
_entity.type
_entity.pdbx_description
1 polymer ?
#
loop_
_entity_poly.entity_id
_entity_poly.type
_entity_poly.pdbx_seq_one_letter_code
_entity_poly.pdbx_strand_id
1 'polypeptide(L)'
;MTCAESLGSSGTYHIVNSDIDTKVLATAARGVYKTESKGLSTERLQRFFMRGKGSNAGLMKVKPELQKHMEFMTINLIHELPLREPFDVVFCRNVMIYFDGPTQRAVLERIHRIMKPGGMLFVGHAENFSDARNLFVLRGKTVYERL
;
A
#
# COMPACT_ATOMS: atom_id res chain seq x y z
N MET A 1 -2.67 8.91 5.23
CA MET A 1 -2.36 9.82 6.36
C MET A 1 -0.95 10.40 6.23
N THR A 2 0.09 9.60 6.23
CA THR A 2 1.49 10.09 6.16
C THR A 2 1.73 11.01 4.96
N CYS A 3 1.26 10.66 3.76
CA CYS A 3 1.36 11.54 2.60
C CYS A 3 0.63 12.88 2.81
N ALA A 4 -0.58 12.86 3.39
CA ALA A 4 -1.34 14.07 3.69
C ALA A 4 -0.66 14.95 4.74
N GLU A 5 0.05 14.35 5.69
CA GLU A 5 0.82 15.09 6.70
C GLU A 5 2.09 15.69 6.12
N SER A 6 2.82 14.95 5.29
CA SER A 6 4.11 15.36 4.72
C SER A 6 3.96 16.40 3.60
N LEU A 7 2.93 16.28 2.76
CA LEU A 7 2.73 17.15 1.60
C LEU A 7 1.86 18.37 1.92
N GLY A 8 1.15 18.38 3.06
CA GLY A 8 0.26 19.44 3.45
C GLY A 8 -0.94 19.60 2.50
N SER A 9 -1.57 20.77 2.52
CA SER A 9 -2.77 21.07 1.72
C SER A 9 -2.50 21.28 0.23
N SER A 10 -1.27 21.57 -0.16
CA SER A 10 -0.85 21.84 -1.54
C SER A 10 -0.31 20.64 -2.28
N GLY A 11 0.02 19.55 -1.56
CA GLY A 11 0.57 18.34 -2.17
C GLY A 11 -0.49 17.46 -2.80
N THR A 12 -0.25 17.01 -4.02
CA THR A 12 -1.06 15.98 -4.70
C THR A 12 -0.42 14.62 -4.52
N TYR A 13 -1.22 13.62 -4.21
CA TYR A 13 -0.80 12.22 -4.16
C TYR A 13 -1.96 11.32 -4.58
N HIS A 14 -1.64 10.16 -5.10
CA HIS A 14 -2.59 9.13 -5.46
C HIS A 14 -2.11 7.79 -4.90
N ILE A 15 -3.02 7.00 -4.35
CA ILE A 15 -2.72 5.70 -3.75
C ILE A 15 -3.60 4.65 -4.40
N VAL A 16 -2.98 3.69 -5.07
CA VAL A 16 -3.66 2.50 -5.55
C VAL A 16 -3.54 1.41 -4.50
N ASN A 17 -4.67 0.93 -4.02
CA ASN A 17 -4.78 -0.19 -3.10
C ASN A 17 -5.23 -1.42 -3.89
N SER A 18 -4.47 -2.49 -3.82
CA SER A 18 -4.78 -3.70 -4.57
C SER A 18 -4.78 -4.94 -3.70
N ASP A 19 -5.65 -5.86 -4.04
CA ASP A 19 -5.72 -7.22 -3.48
C ASP A 19 -6.35 -8.15 -4.53
N ILE A 20 -6.16 -9.44 -4.38
CA ILE A 20 -6.88 -10.45 -5.17
C ILE A 20 -8.29 -10.69 -4.60
N ASP A 21 -8.49 -10.48 -3.30
CA ASP A 21 -9.76 -10.64 -2.61
C ASP A 21 -10.64 -9.38 -2.73
N THR A 22 -11.68 -9.49 -3.54
CA THR A 22 -12.64 -8.40 -3.75
C THR A 22 -13.41 -8.02 -2.48
N LYS A 23 -13.59 -8.93 -1.51
CA LYS A 23 -14.26 -8.64 -0.24
C LYS A 23 -13.37 -7.78 0.67
N VAL A 24 -12.08 -8.05 0.68
CA VAL A 24 -11.07 -7.23 1.37
C VAL A 24 -11.05 -5.83 0.78
N LEU A 25 -11.00 -5.70 -0.54
CA LEU A 25 -11.05 -4.41 -1.24
C LEU A 25 -12.35 -3.64 -0.96
N ALA A 26 -13.50 -4.30 -0.99
CA ALA A 26 -14.77 -3.66 -0.66
C ALA A 26 -14.80 -3.16 0.80
N THR A 27 -14.18 -3.88 1.72
CA THR A 27 -14.05 -3.46 3.12
C THR A 27 -13.13 -2.25 3.26
N ALA A 28 -11.98 -2.26 2.58
CA ALA A 28 -11.04 -1.14 2.54
C ALA A 28 -11.69 0.11 1.91
N ALA A 29 -12.40 -0.04 0.80
CA ALA A 29 -13.09 1.06 0.12
C ALA A 29 -14.19 1.71 0.99
N ARG A 30 -14.92 0.92 1.80
CA ARG A 30 -15.86 1.49 2.78
C ARG A 30 -15.16 2.34 3.84
N GLY A 31 -13.91 2.03 4.15
CA GLY A 31 -13.09 2.77 5.11
C GLY A 31 -13.63 2.78 6.53
N VAL A 32 -14.40 1.77 6.94
CA VAL A 32 -15.01 1.64 8.27
C VAL A 32 -14.26 0.61 9.09
N TYR A 33 -13.81 1.01 10.27
CA TYR A 33 -12.98 0.19 11.17
C TYR A 33 -13.47 0.29 12.61
N LYS A 34 -13.09 -0.67 13.46
CA LYS A 34 -13.28 -0.58 14.92
C LYS A 34 -12.37 0.48 15.51
N THR A 35 -12.85 1.20 16.52
CA THR A 35 -12.07 2.27 17.21
C THR A 35 -10.87 1.74 17.99
N GLU A 36 -10.79 0.44 18.27
CA GLU A 36 -9.67 -0.22 18.97
C GLU A 36 -8.43 -0.44 18.08
N SER A 37 -8.33 0.25 16.95
CA SER A 37 -7.19 0.14 16.02
C SER A 37 -5.88 0.56 16.70
N LYS A 38 -5.05 -0.43 17.01
CA LYS A 38 -3.71 -0.21 17.60
C LYS A 38 -2.79 0.47 16.58
N GLY A 39 -1.91 1.36 17.06
CA GLY A 39 -0.84 1.95 16.25
C GLY A 39 -1.13 3.34 15.66
N LEU A 40 -2.31 3.92 15.93
CA LEU A 40 -2.62 5.30 15.56
C LEU A 40 -2.72 6.17 16.81
N SER A 41 -2.08 7.35 16.78
CA SER A 41 -2.22 8.34 17.83
C SER A 41 -3.65 8.92 17.87
N THR A 42 -4.07 9.38 19.02
CA THR A 42 -5.39 10.03 19.21
C THR A 42 -5.53 11.24 18.25
N GLU A 43 -4.47 12.01 18.07
CA GLU A 43 -4.43 13.15 17.16
C GLU A 43 -4.71 12.73 15.70
N ARG A 44 -4.05 11.68 15.20
CA ARG A 44 -4.30 11.14 13.86
C ARG A 44 -5.72 10.59 13.72
N LEU A 45 -6.26 9.94 14.74
CA LEU A 45 -7.64 9.47 14.75
C LEU A 45 -8.62 10.65 14.62
N GLN A 46 -8.46 11.71 15.38
CA GLN A 46 -9.32 12.91 15.31
C GLN A 46 -9.19 13.64 13.97
N ARG A 47 -7.97 13.74 13.45
CA ARG A 47 -7.69 14.45 12.18
C ARG A 47 -8.26 13.73 10.97
N PHE A 48 -8.12 12.40 10.88
CA PHE A 48 -8.37 11.63 9.66
C PHE A 48 -9.58 10.71 9.69
N PHE A 49 -10.23 10.56 10.85
CA PHE A 49 -11.41 9.71 10.99
C PHE A 49 -12.62 10.45 11.57
N MET A 50 -13.77 10.00 11.20
CA MET A 50 -15.05 10.35 11.82
C MET A 50 -15.42 9.25 12.80
N ARG A 51 -15.76 9.60 14.04
CA ARG A 51 -16.20 8.65 15.07
C ARG A 51 -17.68 8.35 14.92
N GLY A 52 -18.05 7.08 14.94
CA GLY A 52 -19.42 6.63 14.91
C GLY A 52 -20.19 6.99 16.20
N LYS A 53 -21.49 7.28 16.06
CA LYS A 53 -22.42 7.60 17.14
C LYS A 53 -23.66 6.70 17.05
N GLY A 54 -24.42 6.58 18.14
CA GLY A 54 -25.64 5.79 18.19
C GLY A 54 -25.39 4.32 17.81
N SER A 55 -26.08 3.81 16.81
CA SER A 55 -25.92 2.44 16.29
C SER A 55 -24.53 2.13 15.73
N ASN A 56 -23.75 3.15 15.40
CA ASN A 56 -22.37 3.02 14.91
C ASN A 56 -21.31 3.28 16.02
N ALA A 57 -21.70 3.32 17.29
CA ALA A 57 -20.78 3.47 18.41
C ALA A 57 -19.72 2.36 18.36
N GLY A 58 -18.46 2.69 18.65
CA GLY A 58 -17.33 1.74 18.54
C GLY A 58 -16.74 1.60 17.14
N LEU A 59 -17.31 2.27 16.13
CA LEU A 59 -16.76 2.34 14.79
C LEU A 59 -16.13 3.71 14.50
N MET A 60 -15.22 3.73 13.54
CA MET A 60 -14.66 4.94 12.94
C MET A 60 -14.62 4.80 11.42
N LYS A 61 -14.80 5.89 10.71
CA LYS A 61 -14.75 5.94 9.24
C LYS A 61 -13.69 6.91 8.78
N VAL A 62 -12.91 6.52 7.79
CA VAL A 62 -11.94 7.39 7.11
C VAL A 62 -12.68 8.60 6.51
N LYS A 63 -12.15 9.80 6.71
CA LYS A 63 -12.75 11.03 6.16
C LYS A 63 -12.66 11.07 4.62
N PRO A 64 -13.66 11.65 3.95
CA PRO A 64 -13.70 11.73 2.49
C PRO A 64 -12.46 12.40 1.86
N GLU A 65 -11.84 13.35 2.59
CA GLU A 65 -10.64 14.07 2.13
C GLU A 65 -9.44 13.14 1.89
N LEU A 66 -9.36 12.02 2.62
CA LEU A 66 -8.36 11.00 2.34
C LEU A 66 -8.84 10.02 1.26
N GLN A 67 -10.11 9.63 1.30
CA GLN A 67 -10.66 8.63 0.38
C GLN A 67 -10.58 9.07 -1.09
N LYS A 68 -10.74 10.37 -1.39
CA LYS A 68 -10.66 10.90 -2.75
C LYS A 68 -9.30 10.68 -3.44
N HIS A 69 -8.25 10.39 -2.68
CA HIS A 69 -6.91 10.11 -3.20
C HIS A 69 -6.63 8.60 -3.33
N MET A 70 -7.62 7.75 -3.06
CA MET A 70 -7.48 6.30 -3.05
C MET A 70 -8.26 5.65 -4.18
N GLU A 71 -7.61 4.76 -4.89
CA GLU A 71 -8.22 3.84 -5.84
C GLU A 71 -8.10 2.42 -5.31
N PHE A 72 -9.07 1.56 -5.63
CA PHE A 72 -9.10 0.17 -5.20
C PHE A 72 -9.28 -0.73 -6.43
N MET A 73 -8.32 -1.64 -6.65
CA MET A 73 -8.27 -2.48 -7.84
C MET A 73 -8.05 -3.94 -7.48
N THR A 74 -8.75 -4.84 -8.15
CA THR A 74 -8.42 -6.27 -8.07
C THR A 74 -7.20 -6.55 -8.95
N ILE A 75 -6.08 -6.94 -8.33
CA ILE A 75 -4.83 -7.25 -9.03
C ILE A 75 -4.33 -8.61 -8.56
N ASN A 76 -4.04 -9.49 -9.53
CA ASN A 76 -3.29 -10.71 -9.30
C ASN A 76 -1.84 -10.49 -9.74
N LEU A 77 -0.89 -10.54 -8.79
CA LEU A 77 0.53 -10.25 -9.03
C LEU A 77 1.21 -11.24 -9.99
N ILE A 78 0.65 -12.43 -10.19
CA ILE A 78 1.21 -13.40 -11.15
C ILE A 78 0.88 -13.08 -12.61
N HIS A 79 -0.02 -12.13 -12.87
CA HIS A 79 -0.34 -11.61 -14.19
C HIS A 79 0.28 -10.24 -14.44
N GLU A 80 0.18 -9.73 -15.67
CA GLU A 80 0.58 -8.35 -15.97
C GLU A 80 -0.24 -7.36 -15.14
N LEU A 81 0.44 -6.35 -14.59
CA LEU A 81 -0.19 -5.35 -13.74
C LEU A 81 -0.90 -4.31 -14.61
N PRO A 82 -2.21 -4.07 -14.43
CA PRO A 82 -2.98 -3.12 -15.24
C PRO A 82 -2.75 -1.67 -14.81
N LEU A 83 -1.50 -1.31 -14.52
CA LEU A 83 -1.07 -0.02 -14.01
C LEU A 83 -0.20 0.68 -15.06
N ARG A 84 -0.58 1.91 -15.42
CA ARG A 84 0.07 2.67 -16.51
C ARG A 84 1.03 3.74 -16.02
N GLU A 85 0.68 4.41 -14.92
CA GLU A 85 1.50 5.48 -14.35
C GLU A 85 2.55 4.91 -13.40
N PRO A 86 3.81 5.36 -13.48
CA PRO A 86 4.86 4.85 -12.62
C PRO A 86 4.73 5.38 -11.18
N PHE A 87 5.00 4.51 -10.22
CA PHE A 87 4.92 4.78 -8.77
C PHE A 87 6.25 5.21 -8.18
N ASP A 88 6.20 6.18 -7.27
CA ASP A 88 7.34 6.57 -6.43
C ASP A 88 7.61 5.54 -5.33
N VAL A 89 6.54 4.91 -4.82
CA VAL A 89 6.61 3.97 -3.70
C VAL A 89 5.66 2.80 -3.91
N VAL A 90 6.14 1.59 -3.67
CA VAL A 90 5.34 0.37 -3.68
C VAL A 90 5.48 -0.36 -2.34
N PHE A 91 4.37 -0.77 -1.75
CA PHE A 91 4.32 -1.65 -0.59
C PHE A 91 3.83 -3.03 -1.03
N CYS A 92 4.71 -4.03 -1.00
CA CYS A 92 4.38 -5.43 -1.27
C CYS A 92 4.86 -6.29 -0.09
N ARG A 93 4.05 -6.37 0.96
CA ARG A 93 4.42 -7.01 2.23
C ARG A 93 3.62 -8.27 2.49
N ASN A 94 4.31 -9.33 2.93
CA ASN A 94 3.73 -10.61 3.32
C ASN A 94 2.94 -11.31 2.19
N VAL A 95 3.34 -11.10 0.94
CA VAL A 95 2.72 -11.70 -0.24
C VAL A 95 3.70 -12.63 -0.95
N MET A 96 4.96 -12.22 -1.08
CA MET A 96 6.00 -12.99 -1.77
C MET A 96 6.30 -14.33 -1.11
N ILE A 97 6.04 -14.45 0.18
CA ILE A 97 6.21 -15.69 0.95
C ILE A 97 5.38 -16.87 0.44
N TYR A 98 4.33 -16.60 -0.34
CA TYR A 98 3.46 -17.63 -0.93
C TYR A 98 3.90 -18.09 -2.31
N PHE A 99 4.97 -17.50 -2.87
CA PHE A 99 5.47 -17.81 -4.21
C PHE A 99 6.81 -18.53 -4.17
N ASP A 100 7.03 -19.43 -5.14
CA ASP A 100 8.36 -19.99 -5.40
C ASP A 100 9.33 -18.93 -5.99
N GLY A 101 10.62 -19.25 -6.02
CA GLY A 101 11.66 -18.31 -6.47
C GLY A 101 11.42 -17.76 -7.88
N PRO A 102 11.15 -18.58 -8.91
CA PRO A 102 10.84 -18.11 -10.25
C PRO A 102 9.64 -17.15 -10.29
N THR A 103 8.57 -17.46 -9.57
CA THR A 103 7.37 -16.61 -9.49
C THR A 103 7.67 -15.30 -8.77
N GLN A 104 8.41 -15.33 -7.64
CA GLN A 104 8.88 -14.13 -6.95
C GLN A 104 9.66 -13.22 -7.90
N ARG A 105 10.60 -13.77 -8.66
CA ARG A 105 11.39 -13.02 -9.65
C ARG A 105 10.50 -12.37 -10.70
N ALA A 106 9.55 -13.10 -11.27
CA ALA A 106 8.62 -12.56 -12.27
C ALA A 106 7.73 -11.44 -11.71
N VAL A 107 7.27 -11.57 -10.45
CA VAL A 107 6.51 -10.50 -9.77
C VAL A 107 7.38 -9.27 -9.55
N LEU A 108 8.63 -9.43 -9.11
CA LEU A 108 9.57 -8.31 -8.94
C LEU A 108 9.85 -7.58 -10.24
N GLU A 109 9.97 -8.29 -11.36
CA GLU A 109 10.14 -7.68 -12.69
C GLU A 109 8.91 -6.86 -13.10
N ARG A 110 7.69 -7.32 -12.77
CA ARG A 110 6.46 -6.54 -13.02
C ARG A 110 6.40 -5.30 -12.15
N ILE A 111 6.72 -5.42 -10.84
CA ILE A 111 6.79 -4.29 -9.91
C ILE A 111 7.84 -3.28 -10.38
N HIS A 112 9.01 -3.75 -10.81
CA HIS A 112 10.07 -2.89 -11.33
C HIS A 112 9.57 -2.05 -12.52
N ARG A 113 8.80 -2.63 -13.46
CA ARG A 113 8.29 -1.89 -14.63
C ARG A 113 7.32 -0.77 -14.27
N ILE A 114 6.56 -0.91 -13.20
CA ILE A 114 5.58 0.09 -12.75
C ILE A 114 6.13 1.10 -11.73
N MET A 115 7.40 1.04 -11.39
CA MET A 115 8.02 2.02 -10.50
C MET A 115 8.85 3.05 -11.28
N LYS A 116 9.06 4.22 -10.72
CA LYS A 116 10.02 5.20 -11.24
C LYS A 116 11.45 4.76 -10.91
N PRO A 117 12.47 5.09 -11.73
CA PRO A 117 13.87 4.96 -11.31
C PRO A 117 14.11 5.68 -9.98
N GLY A 118 14.81 5.03 -9.05
CA GLY A 118 14.98 5.54 -7.69
C GLY A 118 13.76 5.38 -6.77
N GLY A 119 12.66 4.83 -7.27
CA GLY A 119 11.47 4.54 -6.46
C GLY A 119 11.72 3.46 -5.40
N MET A 120 10.95 3.49 -4.32
CA MET A 120 11.17 2.65 -3.14
C MET A 120 10.16 1.52 -3.04
N LEU A 121 10.65 0.29 -2.94
CA LEU A 121 9.85 -0.92 -2.69
C LEU A 121 10.01 -1.36 -1.23
N PHE A 122 8.90 -1.44 -0.51
CA PHE A 122 8.83 -1.94 0.87
C PHE A 122 8.25 -3.36 0.88
N VAL A 123 8.97 -4.29 1.51
CA VAL A 123 8.59 -5.71 1.57
C VAL A 123 8.44 -6.20 3.01
N GLY A 124 8.02 -7.44 3.21
CA GLY A 124 7.92 -8.08 4.53
C GLY A 124 9.30 -8.52 5.07
N HIS A 125 9.39 -8.74 6.39
CA HIS A 125 10.65 -9.10 7.05
C HIS A 125 11.19 -10.47 6.64
N ALA A 126 10.35 -11.40 6.22
CA ALA A 126 10.72 -12.73 5.77
C ALA A 126 11.09 -12.80 4.28
N GLU A 127 11.02 -11.67 3.57
CA GLU A 127 11.21 -11.57 2.13
C GLU A 127 12.61 -11.03 1.82
N ASN A 128 13.45 -11.85 1.17
CA ASN A 128 14.80 -11.47 0.75
C ASN A 128 14.99 -11.82 -0.73
N PHE A 129 15.39 -10.83 -1.52
CA PHE A 129 15.49 -10.92 -2.98
C PHE A 129 16.93 -10.89 -3.46
N SER A 130 17.74 -11.87 -3.02
CA SER A 130 19.12 -12.01 -3.47
C SER A 130 19.26 -12.11 -4.99
N ASP A 131 18.27 -12.71 -5.65
CA ASP A 131 18.27 -12.99 -7.09
C ASP A 131 17.77 -11.81 -7.95
N ALA A 132 17.34 -10.71 -7.32
CA ALA A 132 16.83 -9.52 -8.02
C ALA A 132 17.76 -8.30 -7.89
N ARG A 133 19.04 -8.50 -7.58
CA ARG A 133 20.03 -7.42 -7.41
C ARG A 133 20.27 -6.57 -8.66
N ASN A 134 19.93 -7.08 -9.82
CA ASN A 134 19.97 -6.33 -11.08
C ASN A 134 18.74 -5.43 -11.28
N LEU A 135 17.70 -5.56 -10.48
CA LEU A 135 16.49 -4.75 -10.52
C LEU A 135 16.42 -3.75 -9.37
N PHE A 136 16.92 -4.17 -8.19
CA PHE A 136 16.77 -3.41 -6.95
C PHE A 136 18.06 -3.42 -6.13
N VAL A 137 18.34 -2.30 -5.46
CA VAL A 137 19.39 -2.17 -4.45
C VAL A 137 18.76 -2.15 -3.06
N LEU A 138 19.22 -3.00 -2.15
CA LEU A 138 18.81 -2.99 -0.74
C LEU A 138 19.36 -1.73 -0.04
N ARG A 139 18.45 -0.91 0.50
CA ARG A 139 18.75 0.32 1.26
C ARG A 139 18.55 0.18 2.76
N GLY A 140 17.82 -0.83 3.19
CA GLY A 140 17.53 -1.14 4.59
C GLY A 140 16.97 -2.54 4.73
N LYS A 141 16.64 -3.00 5.93
CA LYS A 141 16.23 -4.39 6.18
C LYS A 141 15.12 -4.92 5.25
N THR A 142 14.20 -4.07 4.85
CA THR A 142 13.02 -4.43 4.04
C THR A 142 12.71 -3.36 2.99
N VAL A 143 13.68 -2.52 2.67
CA VAL A 143 13.53 -1.40 1.74
C VAL A 143 14.49 -1.55 0.58
N TYR A 144 13.96 -1.56 -0.62
CA TYR A 144 14.70 -1.70 -1.86
C TYR A 144 14.45 -0.48 -2.74
N GLU A 145 15.47 0.00 -3.41
CA GLU A 145 15.39 1.08 -4.40
C GLU A 145 15.47 0.48 -5.79
N ARG A 146 14.60 0.93 -6.70
CA ARG A 146 14.64 0.56 -8.10
C ARG A 146 15.89 1.14 -8.79
N LEU A 147 16.63 0.29 -9.51
CA LEU A 147 17.73 0.66 -10.40
C LEU A 147 17.22 1.27 -11.72
#